data_3eac8937a292835143bfe3e65cab8d57
#
_entry.id   3eac8937a292835143bfe3e65cab8d57
#
_cell.length_a   1.000
_cell.length_b   1.000
_cell.length_c   1.000
_cell.angle_alpha   90.00
_cell.angle_beta   90.00
_cell.angle_gamma   90.00
#
_symmetry.space_group_name_H-M   'P 1'
#
loop_
_entity.id
_entity.type
_entity.pdbx_description
1 polymer ?
#
loop_
_entity_poly.entity_id
_entity_poly.type
_entity_poly.pdbx_seq_one_letter_code
_entity_poly.pdbx_strand_id
1 'polypeptide(L)'
;MGTSSILSFAADGTEKTLSALTLDDVKSYYENHLSPSVAKMSFVGGLDQKEVVASLASLEKNWKAKEVKNLSTEYLASAEWKPESKLYFIDYPGARQSYILIGKSSMSIKAADAYPAVVVNDKLGASSQGLLFDILRLKHGYTYGAYSNFTQGLYNNYFAARSSVQATVTKESLALFRDILSGYGNLYSQEFLDQTRETILRTMYGSFETPKALLGMLRMINAYDLADDYQMQRVQTLKAMTLDQAKEVIAKDLNFDDMVIVVVGDAKSQLAGVKSLNLGKVELVQNDATK
;
A
#
# COMPACT_ATOMS: atom_id res chain seq x y z
N MET A 1 13.03 3.88 -3.31
CA MET A 1 13.02 5.05 -4.21
C MET A 1 14.28 5.83 -3.91
N GLY A 2 14.98 6.33 -4.92
CA GLY A 2 16.23 7.07 -4.69
C GLY A 2 15.97 8.42 -4.01
N THR A 3 16.99 9.00 -3.40
CA THR A 3 16.93 10.31 -2.70
C THR A 3 16.50 11.49 -3.61
N SER A 4 16.44 11.29 -4.92
CA SER A 4 16.01 12.29 -5.91
C SER A 4 14.49 12.37 -6.09
N SER A 5 13.72 11.42 -5.56
CA SER A 5 12.27 11.42 -5.69
C SER A 5 11.62 12.07 -4.47
N ILE A 6 10.61 12.95 -4.68
CA ILE A 6 9.78 13.48 -3.58
C ILE A 6 9.13 12.37 -2.75
N LEU A 7 8.90 11.20 -3.37
CA LEU A 7 8.31 10.03 -2.73
C LEU A 7 9.27 9.31 -1.77
N SER A 8 10.55 9.69 -1.73
CA SER A 8 11.53 9.18 -0.77
C SER A 8 11.45 9.90 0.59
N PHE A 9 10.79 11.05 0.64
CA PHE A 9 10.62 11.79 1.88
C PHE A 9 9.39 11.32 2.65
N ALA A 10 9.50 11.32 3.98
CA ALA A 10 8.33 11.07 4.83
C ALA A 10 7.29 12.18 4.62
N ALA A 11 6.03 11.80 4.43
CA ALA A 11 4.94 12.77 4.20
C ALA A 11 4.78 13.75 5.38
N ASP A 12 5.07 13.27 6.59
CA ASP A 12 5.00 14.08 7.82
C ASP A 12 6.28 14.93 8.06
N GLY A 13 7.27 14.83 7.17
CA GLY A 13 8.55 15.51 7.31
C GLY A 13 9.46 14.90 8.38
N THR A 14 10.46 15.66 8.77
CA THR A 14 11.38 15.35 9.86
C THR A 14 11.36 16.50 10.88
N GLU A 15 11.87 16.28 12.10
CA GLU A 15 12.00 17.34 13.10
C GLU A 15 12.72 18.57 12.54
N LYS A 16 13.80 18.35 11.77
CA LYS A 16 14.57 19.41 11.12
C LYS A 16 13.73 20.19 10.10
N THR A 17 12.99 19.48 9.24
CA THR A 17 12.17 20.16 8.21
C THR A 17 10.98 20.87 8.81
N LEU A 18 10.32 20.27 9.80
CA LEU A 18 9.17 20.87 10.48
C LEU A 18 9.57 22.12 11.28
N SER A 19 10.69 22.08 12.00
CA SER A 19 11.20 23.21 12.77
C SER A 19 11.65 24.38 11.91
N ALA A 20 11.94 24.15 10.62
CA ALA A 20 12.34 25.19 9.68
C ALA A 20 11.15 25.88 9.00
N LEU A 21 9.93 25.30 9.07
CA LEU A 21 8.74 25.87 8.44
C LEU A 21 8.31 27.17 9.13
N THR A 22 8.03 28.17 8.30
CA THR A 22 7.49 29.45 8.73
C THR A 22 6.00 29.60 8.35
N LEU A 23 5.32 30.56 8.96
CA LEU A 23 3.95 30.90 8.58
C LEU A 23 3.87 31.38 7.11
N ASP A 24 4.92 32.04 6.62
CA ASP A 24 4.96 32.56 5.25
C ASP A 24 5.11 31.40 4.23
N ASP A 25 5.83 30.32 4.58
CA ASP A 25 5.87 29.10 3.76
C ASP A 25 4.47 28.49 3.63
N VAL A 26 3.73 28.39 4.73
CA VAL A 26 2.36 27.84 4.72
C VAL A 26 1.42 28.72 3.89
N LYS A 27 1.50 30.04 4.02
CA LYS A 27 0.69 30.99 3.22
C LYS A 27 1.05 30.88 1.73
N SER A 28 2.34 30.86 1.42
CA SER A 28 2.84 30.71 0.05
C SER A 28 2.35 29.39 -0.57
N TYR A 29 2.39 28.29 0.18
CA TYR A 29 1.85 27.00 -0.29
C TYR A 29 0.35 27.10 -0.58
N TYR A 30 -0.45 27.67 0.33
CA TYR A 30 -1.88 27.90 0.14
C TYR A 30 -2.17 28.73 -1.12
N GLU A 31 -1.44 29.82 -1.29
CA GLU A 31 -1.64 30.71 -2.42
C GLU A 31 -1.25 30.08 -3.76
N ASN A 32 -0.24 29.25 -3.80
CA ASN A 32 0.28 28.69 -5.04
C ASN A 32 -0.35 27.35 -5.44
N HIS A 33 -0.90 26.59 -4.49
CA HIS A 33 -1.32 25.21 -4.74
C HIS A 33 -2.78 24.93 -4.43
N LEU A 34 -3.49 25.78 -3.69
CA LEU A 34 -4.90 25.56 -3.37
C LEU A 34 -5.80 26.53 -4.13
N SER A 35 -6.75 26.00 -4.88
CA SER A 35 -7.68 26.79 -5.69
C SER A 35 -8.96 25.97 -5.96
N PRO A 36 -10.13 26.62 -6.10
CA PRO A 36 -11.33 25.96 -6.59
C PRO A 36 -11.14 25.24 -7.94
N SER A 37 -10.19 25.69 -8.78
CA SER A 37 -9.92 25.08 -10.08
C SER A 37 -9.42 23.63 -10.00
N VAL A 38 -8.85 23.23 -8.85
CA VAL A 38 -8.35 21.86 -8.60
C VAL A 38 -9.12 21.14 -7.49
N ALA A 39 -10.12 21.81 -6.91
CA ALA A 39 -10.92 21.24 -5.83
C ALA A 39 -12.05 20.36 -6.39
N LYS A 40 -12.21 19.17 -5.80
CA LYS A 40 -13.35 18.28 -6.06
C LYS A 40 -14.11 18.08 -4.75
N MET A 41 -15.42 18.20 -4.79
CA MET A 41 -16.29 18.06 -3.63
C MET A 41 -17.29 16.93 -3.85
N SER A 42 -17.46 16.10 -2.83
CA SER A 42 -18.40 14.98 -2.84
C SER A 42 -19.37 15.13 -1.68
N PHE A 43 -20.65 14.93 -1.94
CA PHE A 43 -21.71 14.96 -0.96
C PHE A 43 -22.49 13.64 -0.94
N VAL A 44 -22.83 13.20 0.27
CA VAL A 44 -23.76 12.12 0.51
C VAL A 44 -24.66 12.53 1.68
N GLY A 45 -25.95 12.59 1.46
CA GLY A 45 -26.91 13.01 2.48
C GLY A 45 -28.32 13.17 1.95
N GLY A 46 -29.20 13.73 2.78
CA GLY A 46 -30.63 13.91 2.47
C GLY A 46 -30.98 15.25 1.82
N LEU A 47 -30.00 16.11 1.51
CA LEU A 47 -30.22 17.36 0.80
C LEU A 47 -30.27 17.14 -0.69
N ASP A 48 -31.10 17.89 -1.40
CA ASP A 48 -31.08 17.90 -2.85
C ASP A 48 -29.91 18.70 -3.42
N GLN A 49 -29.63 18.54 -4.71
CA GLN A 49 -28.51 19.21 -5.37
C GLN A 49 -28.60 20.75 -5.28
N LYS A 50 -29.80 21.35 -5.33
CA LYS A 50 -29.99 22.79 -5.28
C LYS A 50 -29.66 23.32 -3.89
N GLU A 51 -30.07 22.62 -2.84
CA GLU A 51 -29.76 22.97 -1.45
C GLU A 51 -28.26 22.90 -1.19
N VAL A 52 -27.59 21.84 -1.70
CA VAL A 52 -26.13 21.71 -1.60
C VAL A 52 -25.43 22.88 -2.30
N VAL A 53 -25.78 23.17 -3.55
CA VAL A 53 -25.17 24.28 -4.32
C VAL A 53 -25.42 25.60 -3.62
N ALA A 54 -26.64 25.87 -3.13
CA ALA A 54 -26.96 27.10 -2.41
C ALA A 54 -26.15 27.26 -1.13
N SER A 55 -25.86 26.16 -0.41
CA SER A 55 -25.02 26.19 0.79
C SER A 55 -23.56 26.58 0.52
N LEU A 56 -23.09 26.42 -0.72
CA LEU A 56 -21.73 26.78 -1.14
C LEU A 56 -21.58 28.19 -1.68
N ALA A 57 -22.66 28.95 -1.80
CA ALA A 57 -22.64 30.31 -2.39
C ALA A 57 -21.62 31.27 -1.71
N SER A 58 -21.45 31.17 -0.39
CA SER A 58 -20.47 31.96 0.34
C SER A 58 -19.04 31.55 0.00
N LEU A 59 -18.79 30.23 -0.14
CA LEU A 59 -17.48 29.71 -0.54
C LEU A 59 -17.11 30.16 -1.95
N GLU A 60 -18.04 30.02 -2.91
CA GLU A 60 -17.87 30.45 -4.30
C GLU A 60 -17.59 31.96 -4.41
N LYS A 61 -18.28 32.77 -3.60
CA LYS A 61 -18.05 34.22 -3.54
C LYS A 61 -16.65 34.58 -3.03
N ASN A 62 -16.16 33.91 -2.01
CA ASN A 62 -14.97 34.29 -1.27
C ASN A 62 -13.70 33.57 -1.70
N TRP A 63 -13.81 32.35 -2.26
CA TRP A 63 -12.65 31.59 -2.72
C TRP A 63 -12.60 31.61 -4.25
N LYS A 64 -11.82 32.52 -4.81
CA LYS A 64 -11.74 32.72 -6.25
C LYS A 64 -10.81 31.74 -6.90
N ALA A 65 -11.25 31.17 -8.03
CA ALA A 65 -10.43 30.28 -8.84
C ALA A 65 -9.22 31.00 -9.41
N LYS A 66 -8.08 30.34 -9.34
CA LYS A 66 -6.81 30.76 -9.94
C LYS A 66 -6.11 29.52 -10.53
N GLU A 67 -5.21 29.76 -11.47
CA GLU A 67 -4.34 28.71 -11.98
C GLU A 67 -3.36 28.28 -10.90
N VAL A 68 -3.17 26.97 -10.73
CA VAL A 68 -2.22 26.42 -9.79
C VAL A 68 -1.37 25.38 -10.51
N LYS A 69 -0.10 25.25 -10.11
CA LYS A 69 0.78 24.23 -10.66
C LYS A 69 0.35 22.84 -10.18
N ASN A 70 0.18 21.92 -11.13
CA ASN A 70 0.03 20.51 -10.80
C ASN A 70 1.43 19.93 -10.54
N LEU A 71 1.80 19.82 -9.27
CA LEU A 71 3.11 19.32 -8.85
C LEU A 71 3.29 17.81 -9.09
N SER A 72 2.20 17.04 -9.26
CA SER A 72 2.24 15.60 -9.31
C SER A 72 2.98 15.05 -10.53
N THR A 73 2.91 15.73 -11.67
CA THR A 73 3.52 15.23 -12.92
C THR A 73 5.01 15.58 -13.05
N GLU A 74 5.44 16.68 -12.46
CA GLU A 74 6.82 17.17 -12.57
C GLU A 74 7.80 16.34 -11.72
N TYR A 75 7.35 15.85 -10.55
CA TYR A 75 8.19 15.13 -9.58
C TYR A 75 8.09 13.61 -9.64
N LEU A 76 7.09 13.07 -10.35
CA LEU A 76 6.81 11.64 -10.41
C LEU A 76 7.48 10.95 -11.62
N ALA A 77 7.80 11.70 -12.66
CA ALA A 77 8.30 11.16 -13.93
C ALA A 77 9.75 10.68 -13.87
N SER A 78 10.50 10.89 -12.78
CA SER A 78 11.96 10.77 -12.79
C SER A 78 12.53 9.59 -11.97
N ALA A 79 11.73 8.75 -11.33
CA ALA A 79 12.29 7.83 -10.35
C ALA A 79 12.07 6.36 -10.68
N GLU A 80 12.81 5.82 -11.65
CA GLU A 80 13.15 4.39 -11.63
C GLU A 80 14.18 4.15 -10.51
N TRP A 81 13.70 3.78 -9.32
CA TRP A 81 14.61 3.29 -8.30
C TRP A 81 14.90 1.80 -8.52
N LYS A 82 16.18 1.47 -8.63
CA LYS A 82 16.65 0.08 -8.66
C LYS A 82 17.36 -0.18 -7.34
N PRO A 83 16.92 -1.17 -6.55
CA PRO A 83 17.58 -1.50 -5.30
C PRO A 83 18.99 -2.04 -5.56
N GLU A 84 19.97 -1.58 -4.78
CA GLU A 84 21.35 -2.06 -4.87
C GLU A 84 21.55 -3.41 -4.16
N SER A 85 20.64 -3.74 -3.27
CA SER A 85 20.69 -4.95 -2.46
C SER A 85 19.32 -5.62 -2.41
N LYS A 86 19.31 -6.94 -2.31
CA LYS A 86 18.09 -7.75 -2.14
C LYS A 86 17.52 -7.60 -0.73
N LEU A 87 18.40 -7.50 0.28
CA LEU A 87 18.04 -7.42 1.67
C LEU A 87 18.76 -6.27 2.38
N TYR A 88 17.98 -5.41 3.02
CA TYR A 88 18.46 -4.36 3.91
C TYR A 88 18.16 -4.75 5.34
N PHE A 89 19.21 -4.84 6.17
CA PHE A 89 19.07 -5.07 7.59
C PHE A 89 19.34 -3.75 8.33
N ILE A 90 18.33 -3.20 8.98
CA ILE A 90 18.41 -1.97 9.77
C ILE A 90 18.67 -2.37 11.21
N ASP A 91 19.82 -1.96 11.74
CA ASP A 91 20.21 -2.31 13.11
C ASP A 91 19.40 -1.50 14.14
N TYR A 92 18.76 -2.23 15.03
CA TYR A 92 18.11 -1.67 16.22
C TYR A 92 18.57 -2.47 17.45
N PRO A 93 19.67 -2.05 18.10
CA PRO A 93 20.32 -2.80 19.17
C PRO A 93 19.37 -3.13 20.32
N GLY A 94 19.38 -4.39 20.76
CA GLY A 94 18.57 -4.87 21.87
C GLY A 94 17.07 -5.05 21.56
N ALA A 95 16.66 -4.94 20.29
CA ALA A 95 15.28 -5.18 19.89
C ALA A 95 14.83 -6.60 20.26
N ARG A 96 13.70 -6.71 20.97
CA ARG A 96 13.08 -8.00 21.34
C ARG A 96 12.23 -8.59 20.22
N GLN A 97 11.93 -7.80 19.22
CA GLN A 97 11.21 -8.18 18.01
C GLN A 97 11.98 -7.74 16.78
N SER A 98 11.81 -8.46 15.68
CA SER A 98 12.22 -8.00 14.36
C SER A 98 10.99 -7.65 13.53
N TYR A 99 11.05 -6.51 12.84
CA TYR A 99 10.05 -6.18 11.83
C TYR A 99 10.55 -6.65 10.46
N ILE A 100 9.77 -7.45 9.79
CA ILE A 100 10.05 -7.96 8.44
C ILE A 100 9.07 -7.29 7.48
N LEU A 101 9.60 -6.71 6.42
CA LEU A 101 8.83 -6.19 5.29
C LEU A 101 9.44 -6.72 3.99
N ILE A 102 8.60 -7.30 3.15
CA ILE A 102 8.99 -7.84 1.85
C ILE A 102 8.05 -7.22 0.82
N GLY A 103 8.61 -6.53 -0.18
CA GLY A 103 7.77 -5.82 -1.11
C GLY A 103 8.45 -5.39 -2.39
N LYS A 104 7.66 -4.90 -3.31
CA LYS A 104 8.09 -4.34 -4.60
C LYS A 104 7.16 -3.21 -5.02
N SER A 105 7.61 -2.38 -5.95
CA SER A 105 6.73 -1.41 -6.62
C SER A 105 5.59 -2.13 -7.33
N SER A 106 4.44 -1.50 -7.37
CA SER A 106 3.21 -2.03 -7.96
C SER A 106 2.57 -1.04 -8.92
N MET A 107 1.53 -1.49 -9.60
CA MET A 107 0.83 -0.74 -10.63
C MET A 107 -0.09 0.36 -10.07
N SER A 108 -0.45 1.34 -10.90
CA SER A 108 -1.50 2.31 -10.63
C SER A 108 -2.87 1.62 -10.47
N ILE A 109 -3.75 2.20 -9.66
CA ILE A 109 -5.16 1.76 -9.53
C ILE A 109 -5.91 1.72 -10.86
N LYS A 110 -5.45 2.48 -11.87
CA LYS A 110 -6.02 2.49 -13.24
C LYS A 110 -5.54 1.34 -14.12
N ALA A 111 -4.54 0.57 -13.69
CA ALA A 111 -4.05 -0.56 -14.46
C ALA A 111 -5.06 -1.72 -14.45
N ALA A 112 -5.13 -2.46 -15.55
CA ALA A 112 -6.06 -3.59 -15.69
C ALA A 112 -5.85 -4.67 -14.61
N ASP A 113 -4.60 -4.88 -14.19
CA ASP A 113 -4.22 -5.89 -13.19
C ASP A 113 -4.39 -5.40 -11.74
N ALA A 114 -4.70 -4.10 -11.52
CA ALA A 114 -4.74 -3.53 -10.17
C ALA A 114 -5.79 -4.22 -9.28
N TYR A 115 -6.99 -4.43 -9.78
CA TYR A 115 -8.01 -5.11 -9.02
C TYR A 115 -7.81 -6.64 -8.95
N PRO A 116 -7.46 -7.34 -10.03
CA PRO A 116 -7.01 -8.72 -9.97
C PRO A 116 -5.92 -9.00 -8.94
N ALA A 117 -4.92 -8.12 -8.80
CA ALA A 117 -3.88 -8.24 -7.78
C ALA A 117 -4.44 -8.17 -6.34
N VAL A 118 -5.41 -7.30 -6.09
CA VAL A 118 -6.12 -7.25 -4.80
C VAL A 118 -6.89 -8.55 -4.54
N VAL A 119 -7.55 -9.10 -5.56
CA VAL A 119 -8.31 -10.35 -5.46
C VAL A 119 -7.39 -11.52 -5.08
N VAL A 120 -6.27 -11.71 -5.77
CA VAL A 120 -5.36 -12.81 -5.45
C VAL A 120 -4.65 -12.64 -4.10
N ASN A 121 -4.48 -11.40 -3.63
CA ASN A 121 -3.89 -11.13 -2.32
C ASN A 121 -4.81 -11.50 -1.15
N ASP A 122 -6.11 -11.68 -1.36
CA ASP A 122 -7.08 -12.02 -0.29
C ASP A 122 -6.63 -13.26 0.50
N LYS A 123 -6.32 -14.35 -0.18
CA LYS A 123 -5.86 -15.60 0.43
C LYS A 123 -4.39 -15.60 0.84
N LEU A 124 -3.58 -14.65 0.35
CA LEU A 124 -2.20 -14.52 0.79
C LEU A 124 -2.12 -13.90 2.19
N GLY A 125 -2.72 -12.73 2.38
CA GLY A 125 -2.53 -12.02 3.64
C GLY A 125 -3.37 -10.75 3.81
N ALA A 126 -4.46 -10.55 3.05
CA ALA A 126 -5.30 -9.36 3.21
C ALA A 126 -6.02 -9.31 4.58
N SER A 127 -6.16 -10.44 5.24
CA SER A 127 -6.84 -10.56 6.53
C SER A 127 -6.25 -11.69 7.39
N SER A 128 -6.83 -11.89 8.57
CA SER A 128 -6.49 -13.03 9.45
C SER A 128 -6.92 -14.40 8.90
N GLN A 129 -7.54 -14.44 7.74
CA GLN A 129 -7.88 -15.68 7.02
C GLN A 129 -6.87 -16.01 5.92
N GLY A 130 -5.82 -15.21 5.76
CA GLY A 130 -4.77 -15.43 4.77
C GLY A 130 -3.69 -16.40 5.24
N LEU A 131 -2.97 -17.00 4.28
CA LEU A 131 -1.89 -17.97 4.51
C LEU A 131 -0.78 -17.42 5.41
N LEU A 132 -0.43 -16.15 5.27
CA LEU A 132 0.60 -15.52 6.10
C LEU A 132 0.20 -15.56 7.58
N PHE A 133 -1.05 -15.22 7.89
CA PHE A 133 -1.53 -15.27 9.27
C PHE A 133 -1.63 -16.71 9.78
N ASP A 134 -2.22 -17.62 8.99
CA ASP A 134 -2.37 -19.02 9.36
C ASP A 134 -1.01 -19.66 9.70
N ILE A 135 -0.02 -19.48 8.83
CA ILE A 135 1.28 -20.13 8.98
C ILE A 135 2.09 -19.47 10.10
N LEU A 136 2.32 -18.14 10.04
CA LEU A 136 3.21 -17.50 11.02
C LEU A 136 2.57 -17.36 12.40
N ARG A 137 1.26 -17.12 12.48
CA ARG A 137 0.54 -16.91 13.76
C ARG A 137 -0.03 -18.19 14.31
N LEU A 138 -0.88 -18.90 13.55
CA LEU A 138 -1.64 -20.02 14.11
C LEU A 138 -0.78 -21.29 14.22
N LYS A 139 0.01 -21.61 13.19
CA LYS A 139 0.83 -22.85 13.20
C LYS A 139 2.13 -22.69 13.98
N HIS A 140 2.82 -21.55 13.85
CA HIS A 140 4.14 -21.36 14.45
C HIS A 140 4.16 -20.48 15.69
N GLY A 141 3.19 -19.61 15.91
CA GLY A 141 3.16 -18.71 17.06
C GLY A 141 4.26 -17.63 17.06
N TYR A 142 4.87 -17.32 15.90
CA TYR A 142 6.02 -16.42 15.78
C TYR A 142 5.66 -14.96 15.87
N THR A 143 4.39 -14.62 15.67
CA THR A 143 3.87 -13.25 15.61
C THR A 143 2.44 -13.15 16.15
N TYR A 144 1.98 -11.94 16.38
CA TYR A 144 0.56 -11.63 16.60
C TYR A 144 -0.21 -11.47 15.28
N GLY A 145 0.49 -11.27 14.16
CA GLY A 145 -0.12 -11.22 12.83
C GLY A 145 0.88 -10.99 11.73
N ALA A 146 0.61 -11.59 10.57
CA ALA A 146 1.36 -11.40 9.33
C ALA A 146 0.36 -11.13 8.21
N TYR A 147 0.59 -10.06 7.45
CA TYR A 147 -0.36 -9.55 6.48
C TYR A 147 0.34 -9.09 5.21
N SER A 148 -0.43 -9.00 4.12
CA SER A 148 0.02 -8.39 2.88
C SER A 148 -1.06 -7.49 2.28
N ASN A 149 -0.62 -6.49 1.52
CA ASN A 149 -1.51 -5.59 0.81
C ASN A 149 -0.86 -4.99 -0.44
N PHE A 150 -1.69 -4.65 -1.41
CA PHE A 150 -1.37 -3.71 -2.47
C PHE A 150 -1.90 -2.33 -2.08
N THR A 151 -1.06 -1.29 -2.17
CA THR A 151 -1.56 0.09 -2.10
C THR A 151 -2.33 0.43 -3.36
N GLN A 152 -3.36 1.26 -3.21
CA GLN A 152 -4.26 1.65 -4.29
C GLN A 152 -4.22 3.16 -4.46
N GLY A 153 -3.46 3.64 -5.43
CA GLY A 153 -3.31 5.05 -5.75
C GLY A 153 -2.97 5.26 -7.21
N LEU A 154 -2.84 6.51 -7.63
CA LEU A 154 -2.38 6.84 -8.99
C LEU A 154 -0.89 6.56 -9.16
N TYR A 155 -0.11 6.84 -8.12
CA TYR A 155 1.34 6.83 -8.13
C TYR A 155 1.88 6.13 -6.90
N ASN A 156 3.14 5.71 -6.99
CA ASN A 156 3.90 5.18 -5.87
C ASN A 156 3.22 4.01 -5.14
N ASN A 157 2.65 3.11 -5.92
CA ASN A 157 2.04 1.92 -5.36
C ASN A 157 3.09 0.85 -5.10
N TYR A 158 2.81 0.03 -4.12
CA TYR A 158 3.64 -1.11 -3.76
C TYR A 158 2.79 -2.28 -3.26
N PHE A 159 3.33 -3.46 -3.43
CA PHE A 159 2.97 -4.65 -2.65
C PHE A 159 3.87 -4.72 -1.42
N ALA A 160 3.32 -5.06 -0.28
CA ALA A 160 4.08 -5.36 0.92
C ALA A 160 3.47 -6.53 1.70
N ALA A 161 4.30 -7.52 2.03
CA ALA A 161 4.05 -8.53 3.05
C ALA A 161 4.87 -8.18 4.29
N ARG A 162 4.26 -8.21 5.49
CA ARG A 162 4.89 -7.68 6.71
C ARG A 162 4.45 -8.39 7.97
N SER A 163 5.35 -8.43 8.94
CA SER A 163 5.07 -8.90 10.29
C SER A 163 6.09 -8.38 11.30
N SER A 164 5.66 -8.20 12.55
CA SER A 164 6.54 -8.12 13.70
C SER A 164 6.63 -9.49 14.34
N VAL A 165 7.82 -10.07 14.39
CA VAL A 165 8.08 -11.42 14.92
C VAL A 165 8.99 -11.36 16.15
N GLN A 166 8.97 -12.39 16.99
CA GLN A 166 9.95 -12.49 18.06
C GLN A 166 11.37 -12.54 17.47
N ALA A 167 12.33 -11.81 18.08
CA ALA A 167 13.69 -11.72 17.58
C ALA A 167 14.35 -13.11 17.40
N THR A 168 14.07 -14.03 18.31
CA THR A 168 14.63 -15.40 18.30
C THR A 168 14.21 -16.27 17.11
N VAL A 169 13.17 -15.87 16.38
CA VAL A 169 12.62 -16.61 15.21
C VAL A 169 12.62 -15.77 13.92
N THR A 170 13.48 -14.74 13.87
CA THR A 170 13.59 -13.85 12.70
C THR A 170 13.96 -14.61 11.43
N LYS A 171 14.99 -15.47 11.53
CA LYS A 171 15.44 -16.30 10.40
C LYS A 171 14.34 -17.23 9.92
N GLU A 172 13.71 -17.98 10.82
CA GLU A 172 12.65 -18.94 10.53
C GLU A 172 11.44 -18.25 9.91
N SER A 173 11.06 -17.10 10.46
CA SER A 173 9.96 -16.29 9.92
C SER A 173 10.25 -15.79 8.50
N LEU A 174 11.46 -15.33 8.24
CA LEU A 174 11.87 -14.87 6.91
C LEU A 174 11.90 -16.03 5.90
N ALA A 175 12.33 -17.21 6.33
CA ALA A 175 12.28 -18.42 5.51
C ALA A 175 10.83 -18.80 5.15
N LEU A 176 9.91 -18.73 6.12
CA LEU A 176 8.48 -18.97 5.86
C LEU A 176 7.88 -17.96 4.89
N PHE A 177 8.20 -16.68 5.03
CA PHE A 177 7.76 -15.66 4.07
C PHE A 177 8.23 -15.99 2.64
N ARG A 178 9.52 -16.32 2.48
CA ARG A 178 10.07 -16.76 1.18
C ARG A 178 9.29 -17.94 0.62
N ASP A 179 9.12 -18.98 1.41
CA ASP A 179 8.51 -20.24 0.96
C ASP A 179 7.03 -20.03 0.59
N ILE A 180 6.28 -19.24 1.37
CA ILE A 180 4.89 -18.90 1.07
C ILE A 180 4.81 -18.10 -0.22
N LEU A 181 5.58 -17.00 -0.34
CA LEU A 181 5.51 -16.12 -1.51
C LEU A 181 5.96 -16.84 -2.78
N SER A 182 7.07 -17.60 -2.74
CA SER A 182 7.56 -18.35 -3.89
C SER A 182 6.64 -19.49 -4.29
N GLY A 183 5.97 -20.12 -3.32
CA GLY A 183 5.05 -21.25 -3.56
C GLY A 183 3.61 -20.82 -3.84
N TYR A 184 3.26 -19.54 -3.69
CA TYR A 184 1.87 -19.11 -3.67
C TYR A 184 1.09 -19.45 -4.94
N GLY A 185 1.68 -19.29 -6.11
CA GLY A 185 1.03 -19.64 -7.38
C GLY A 185 0.66 -21.13 -7.50
N ASN A 186 1.46 -22.02 -6.90
CA ASN A 186 1.16 -23.45 -6.86
C ASN A 186 0.08 -23.79 -5.83
N LEU A 187 0.02 -23.02 -4.74
CA LEU A 187 -0.99 -23.19 -3.68
C LEU A 187 -2.35 -22.60 -4.08
N TYR A 188 -2.36 -21.61 -4.99
CA TYR A 188 -3.59 -20.92 -5.38
C TYR A 188 -4.49 -21.84 -6.21
N SER A 189 -5.64 -22.19 -5.67
CA SER A 189 -6.58 -23.14 -6.23
C SER A 189 -7.89 -22.47 -6.69
N GLN A 190 -8.71 -23.24 -7.45
CA GLN A 190 -10.06 -22.79 -7.79
C GLN A 190 -10.90 -22.54 -6.54
N GLU A 191 -10.73 -23.35 -5.50
CA GLU A 191 -11.41 -23.17 -4.23
C GLU A 191 -11.05 -21.84 -3.57
N PHE A 192 -9.76 -21.43 -3.59
CA PHE A 192 -9.34 -20.13 -3.09
C PHE A 192 -10.01 -19.00 -3.84
N LEU A 193 -10.03 -19.06 -5.17
CA LEU A 193 -10.67 -18.05 -6.01
C LEU A 193 -12.18 -17.96 -5.72
N ASP A 194 -12.86 -19.08 -5.57
CA ASP A 194 -14.31 -19.13 -5.32
C ASP A 194 -14.65 -18.58 -3.92
N GLN A 195 -13.90 -18.97 -2.89
CA GLN A 195 -14.05 -18.41 -1.54
C GLN A 195 -13.78 -16.90 -1.49
N THR A 196 -12.73 -16.42 -2.19
CA THR A 196 -12.43 -14.99 -2.29
C THR A 196 -13.57 -14.26 -2.98
N ARG A 197 -14.07 -14.81 -4.09
CA ARG A 197 -15.20 -14.25 -4.84
C ARG A 197 -16.44 -14.10 -3.95
N GLU A 198 -16.80 -15.15 -3.24
CA GLU A 198 -17.94 -15.13 -2.32
C GLU A 198 -17.74 -14.10 -1.20
N THR A 199 -16.58 -14.08 -0.58
CA THR A 199 -16.25 -13.16 0.53
C THR A 199 -16.33 -11.71 0.07
N ILE A 200 -15.70 -11.37 -1.06
CA ILE A 200 -15.70 -10.00 -1.58
C ILE A 200 -17.10 -9.57 -1.97
N LEU A 201 -17.85 -10.40 -2.70
CA LEU A 201 -19.23 -10.07 -3.10
C LEU A 201 -20.14 -9.85 -1.90
N ARG A 202 -20.01 -10.69 -0.86
CA ARG A 202 -20.79 -10.55 0.38
C ARG A 202 -20.47 -9.28 1.13
N THR A 203 -19.19 -8.96 1.30
CA THR A 203 -18.76 -7.75 2.04
C THR A 203 -19.01 -6.47 1.27
N MET A 204 -19.05 -6.53 -0.07
CA MET A 204 -19.28 -5.38 -0.91
C MET A 204 -20.67 -4.75 -0.70
N TYR A 205 -21.70 -5.55 -0.42
CA TYR A 205 -23.03 -4.99 -0.13
C TYR A 205 -22.99 -4.04 1.07
N GLY A 206 -22.30 -4.40 2.15
CA GLY A 206 -22.14 -3.53 3.32
C GLY A 206 -21.35 -2.24 3.05
N SER A 207 -20.58 -2.19 1.96
CA SER A 207 -19.81 -0.99 1.58
C SER A 207 -20.68 0.15 1.04
N PHE A 208 -21.97 -0.07 0.84
CA PHE A 208 -22.93 0.94 0.33
C PHE A 208 -24.00 1.32 1.37
N GLU A 209 -23.99 0.74 2.55
CA GLU A 209 -25.06 0.90 3.54
C GLU A 209 -25.00 2.21 4.32
N THR A 210 -23.84 2.85 4.39
CA THR A 210 -23.68 4.06 5.19
C THR A 210 -23.25 5.27 4.36
N PRO A 211 -23.68 6.51 4.72
CA PRO A 211 -23.24 7.72 4.04
C PRO A 211 -21.70 7.87 4.05
N LYS A 212 -21.02 7.44 5.12
CA LYS A 212 -19.56 7.47 5.23
C LYS A 212 -18.91 6.53 4.20
N ALA A 213 -19.44 5.33 4.02
CA ALA A 213 -18.93 4.37 3.03
C ALA A 213 -19.11 4.88 1.59
N LEU A 214 -20.30 5.39 1.27
CA LEU A 214 -20.58 6.02 -0.01
C LEU A 214 -19.68 7.22 -0.29
N LEU A 215 -19.47 8.09 0.72
CA LEU A 215 -18.56 9.23 0.60
C LEU A 215 -17.11 8.79 0.35
N GLY A 216 -16.65 7.72 1.01
CA GLY A 216 -15.33 7.13 0.78
C GLY A 216 -15.14 6.66 -0.67
N MET A 217 -16.15 6.00 -1.23
CA MET A 217 -16.17 5.55 -2.61
C MET A 217 -16.14 6.73 -3.60
N LEU A 218 -16.99 7.73 -3.40
CA LEU A 218 -17.02 8.93 -4.26
C LEU A 218 -15.69 9.70 -4.20
N ARG A 219 -15.09 9.80 -3.02
CA ARG A 219 -13.77 10.43 -2.87
C ARG A 219 -12.70 9.70 -3.66
N MET A 220 -12.71 8.37 -3.67
CA MET A 220 -11.76 7.56 -4.43
C MET A 220 -11.96 7.76 -5.94
N ILE A 221 -13.22 7.70 -6.42
CA ILE A 221 -13.56 7.94 -7.82
C ILE A 221 -13.08 9.34 -8.24
N ASN A 222 -13.41 10.37 -7.47
CA ASN A 222 -13.03 11.75 -7.76
C ASN A 222 -11.51 12.00 -7.65
N ALA A 223 -10.84 11.45 -6.63
CA ALA A 223 -9.41 11.68 -6.40
C ALA A 223 -8.55 11.04 -7.49
N TYR A 224 -8.99 9.88 -7.99
CA TYR A 224 -8.22 9.10 -8.96
C TYR A 224 -8.77 9.22 -10.39
N ASP A 225 -9.82 10.02 -10.58
CA ASP A 225 -10.48 10.20 -11.88
C ASP A 225 -10.82 8.85 -12.51
N LEU A 226 -11.56 8.03 -11.73
CA LEU A 226 -12.05 6.72 -12.15
C LEU A 226 -13.41 6.88 -12.81
N ALA A 227 -13.82 5.88 -13.58
CA ALA A 227 -15.15 5.85 -14.18
C ALA A 227 -16.26 5.80 -13.10
N ASP A 228 -17.40 6.40 -13.37
CA ASP A 228 -18.55 6.44 -12.43
C ASP A 228 -19.03 5.03 -12.06
N ASP A 229 -18.89 4.07 -12.98
CA ASP A 229 -19.23 2.68 -12.81
C ASP A 229 -18.08 1.79 -12.32
N TYR A 230 -16.99 2.38 -11.82
CA TYR A 230 -15.78 1.68 -11.39
C TYR A 230 -16.08 0.47 -10.47
N GLN A 231 -17.00 0.62 -9.52
CA GLN A 231 -17.37 -0.49 -8.63
C GLN A 231 -18.08 -1.62 -9.38
N MET A 232 -18.90 -1.30 -10.38
CA MET A 232 -19.54 -2.29 -11.23
C MET A 232 -18.51 -3.05 -12.08
N GLN A 233 -17.52 -2.33 -12.62
CA GLN A 233 -16.43 -2.95 -13.38
C GLN A 233 -15.63 -3.92 -12.50
N ARG A 234 -15.36 -3.58 -11.23
CA ARG A 234 -14.72 -4.51 -10.27
C ARG A 234 -15.54 -5.77 -10.05
N VAL A 235 -16.87 -5.65 -9.91
CA VAL A 235 -17.76 -6.82 -9.78
C VAL A 235 -17.68 -7.70 -11.00
N GLN A 236 -17.72 -7.12 -12.19
CA GLN A 236 -17.63 -7.85 -13.45
C GLN A 236 -16.29 -8.56 -13.58
N THR A 237 -15.18 -7.87 -13.29
CA THR A 237 -13.83 -8.44 -13.28
C THR A 237 -13.75 -9.62 -12.32
N LEU A 238 -14.22 -9.46 -11.08
CA LEU A 238 -14.22 -10.53 -10.08
C LEU A 238 -15.00 -11.77 -10.51
N LYS A 239 -16.20 -11.56 -11.09
CA LYS A 239 -17.05 -12.65 -11.58
C LYS A 239 -16.46 -13.39 -12.78
N ALA A 240 -15.79 -12.66 -13.67
CA ALA A 240 -15.22 -13.20 -14.91
C ALA A 240 -13.81 -13.81 -14.69
N MET A 241 -13.11 -13.48 -13.60
CA MET A 241 -11.74 -13.89 -13.36
C MET A 241 -11.62 -15.42 -13.31
N THR A 242 -10.74 -15.99 -14.11
CA THR A 242 -10.43 -17.41 -14.14
C THR A 242 -9.24 -17.76 -13.24
N LEU A 243 -9.07 -19.06 -12.93
CA LEU A 243 -7.90 -19.53 -12.18
C LEU A 243 -6.59 -19.24 -12.92
N ASP A 244 -6.58 -19.40 -14.24
CA ASP A 244 -5.37 -19.15 -15.05
C ASP A 244 -4.99 -17.68 -15.00
N GLN A 245 -5.95 -16.75 -15.14
CA GLN A 245 -5.72 -15.32 -14.97
C GLN A 245 -5.21 -14.98 -13.56
N ALA A 246 -5.77 -15.62 -12.53
CA ALA A 246 -5.30 -15.44 -11.15
C ALA A 246 -3.82 -15.86 -11.01
N LYS A 247 -3.44 -16.99 -11.58
CA LYS A 247 -2.06 -17.50 -11.55
C LYS A 247 -1.10 -16.63 -12.36
N GLU A 248 -1.53 -16.07 -13.50
CA GLU A 248 -0.74 -15.11 -14.27
C GLU A 248 -0.46 -13.83 -13.46
N VAL A 249 -1.47 -13.29 -12.77
CA VAL A 249 -1.30 -12.13 -11.89
C VAL A 249 -0.36 -12.45 -10.72
N ILE A 250 -0.49 -13.62 -10.10
CA ILE A 250 0.42 -14.06 -9.02
C ILE A 250 1.86 -14.15 -9.53
N ALA A 251 2.09 -14.78 -10.68
CA ALA A 251 3.42 -14.94 -11.25
C ALA A 251 4.09 -13.59 -11.59
N LYS A 252 3.30 -12.63 -12.07
CA LYS A 252 3.77 -11.30 -12.44
C LYS A 252 3.99 -10.39 -11.23
N ASP A 253 3.00 -10.31 -10.34
CA ASP A 253 2.92 -9.25 -9.35
C ASP A 253 3.35 -9.69 -7.95
N LEU A 254 3.39 -11.00 -7.68
CA LEU A 254 3.78 -11.58 -6.40
C LEU A 254 5.06 -12.45 -6.48
N ASN A 255 5.85 -12.30 -7.55
CA ASN A 255 7.11 -13.00 -7.68
C ASN A 255 8.11 -12.53 -6.59
N PHE A 256 8.50 -13.44 -5.70
CA PHE A 256 9.42 -13.16 -4.61
C PHE A 256 10.80 -12.68 -5.08
N ASP A 257 11.27 -13.16 -6.24
CA ASP A 257 12.60 -12.82 -6.74
C ASP A 257 12.72 -11.34 -7.12
N ASP A 258 11.61 -10.68 -7.43
CA ASP A 258 11.56 -9.24 -7.75
C ASP A 258 11.42 -8.35 -6.50
N MET A 259 11.22 -8.94 -5.31
CA MET A 259 10.95 -8.19 -4.09
C MET A 259 12.23 -7.82 -3.35
N VAL A 260 12.18 -6.70 -2.66
CA VAL A 260 13.17 -6.25 -1.68
C VAL A 260 12.72 -6.66 -0.30
N ILE A 261 13.69 -7.03 0.53
CA ILE A 261 13.48 -7.45 1.91
C ILE A 261 14.08 -6.38 2.82
N VAL A 262 13.30 -5.93 3.79
CA VAL A 262 13.78 -5.06 4.88
C VAL A 262 13.55 -5.77 6.20
N VAL A 263 14.59 -5.91 6.98
CA VAL A 263 14.52 -6.43 8.35
C VAL A 263 15.01 -5.35 9.30
N VAL A 264 14.19 -4.97 10.27
CA VAL A 264 14.60 -4.09 11.38
C VAL A 264 14.69 -4.94 12.63
N GLY A 265 15.86 -4.97 13.27
CA GLY A 265 16.06 -5.82 14.45
C GLY A 265 17.48 -5.69 15.02
N ASP A 266 17.80 -6.47 16.02
CA ASP A 266 19.14 -6.48 16.65
C ASP A 266 20.13 -7.25 15.77
N ALA A 267 20.98 -6.52 15.05
CA ALA A 267 21.95 -7.11 14.12
C ALA A 267 22.93 -8.06 14.81
N LYS A 268 23.30 -7.77 16.07
CA LYS A 268 24.25 -8.59 16.84
C LYS A 268 23.73 -10.04 16.98
N SER A 269 22.43 -10.21 17.18
CA SER A 269 21.83 -11.53 17.42
C SER A 269 21.20 -12.15 16.16
N GLN A 270 20.74 -11.33 15.18
CA GLN A 270 19.91 -11.84 14.08
C GLN A 270 20.58 -11.84 12.71
N LEU A 271 21.53 -10.92 12.45
CA LEU A 271 22.08 -10.72 11.10
C LEU A 271 22.74 -11.99 10.53
N ALA A 272 23.49 -12.73 11.36
CA ALA A 272 24.16 -13.95 10.92
C ALA A 272 23.14 -15.02 10.46
N GLY A 273 22.06 -15.20 11.22
CA GLY A 273 20.96 -16.08 10.86
C GLY A 273 20.27 -15.68 9.55
N VAL A 274 19.98 -14.38 9.38
CA VAL A 274 19.36 -13.86 8.15
C VAL A 274 20.29 -14.07 6.95
N LYS A 275 21.60 -13.78 7.07
CA LYS A 275 22.58 -14.02 5.99
C LYS A 275 22.67 -15.49 5.58
N SER A 276 22.51 -16.41 6.53
CA SER A 276 22.57 -17.86 6.23
C SER A 276 21.44 -18.39 5.33
N LEU A 277 20.39 -17.58 5.10
CA LEU A 277 19.30 -17.94 4.16
C LEU A 277 19.70 -17.75 2.69
N ASN A 278 20.83 -17.08 2.40
CA ASN A 278 21.36 -16.86 1.06
C ASN A 278 20.33 -16.24 0.09
N LEU A 279 19.57 -15.25 0.57
CA LEU A 279 18.51 -14.56 -0.21
C LEU A 279 19.06 -13.49 -1.18
N GLY A 280 20.38 -13.35 -1.28
CA GLY A 280 21.06 -12.36 -2.10
C GLY A 280 21.94 -11.42 -1.28
N LYS A 281 22.42 -10.32 -1.90
CA LYS A 281 23.26 -9.32 -1.23
C LYS A 281 22.52 -8.72 -0.03
N VAL A 282 23.18 -8.73 1.12
CA VAL A 282 22.68 -8.14 2.38
C VAL A 282 23.45 -6.89 2.70
N GLU A 283 22.76 -5.79 2.88
CA GLU A 283 23.30 -4.50 3.32
C GLU A 283 22.89 -4.22 4.76
N LEU A 284 23.87 -3.93 5.61
CA LEU A 284 23.63 -3.48 6.98
C LEU A 284 23.51 -1.95 7.00
N VAL A 285 22.33 -1.47 7.36
CA VAL A 285 22.06 -0.03 7.51
C VAL A 285 22.10 0.33 8.99
N GLN A 286 22.96 1.28 9.35
CA GLN A 286 23.00 1.83 10.70
C GLN A 286 21.79 2.76 10.90
N ASN A 287 21.12 2.63 12.03
CA ASN A 287 20.01 3.53 12.36
C ASN A 287 20.55 4.85 12.90
N ASP A 288 20.64 5.88 12.06
CA ASP A 288 21.07 7.22 12.45
C ASP A 288 20.01 8.01 13.25
N ALA A 289 18.83 7.45 13.49
CA ALA A 289 17.75 8.10 14.24
C ALA A 289 18.05 8.23 15.76
N THR A 290 19.20 7.75 16.22
CA THR A 290 19.67 7.89 17.61
C THR A 290 20.72 8.98 17.79
N LYS A 291 20.99 9.79 16.75
CA LYS A 291 21.85 10.97 16.84
C LYS A 291 21.08 12.27 16.82
#